data_2afd4eb78cfc9d99ad3da0fdf595dfbb
#
_entry.id   2afd4eb78cfc9d99ad3da0fdf595dfbb
#
_cell.length_a   1.000
_cell.length_b   1.000
_cell.length_c   1.000
_cell.angle_alpha   90.00
_cell.angle_beta   90.00
_cell.angle_gamma   90.00
#
_symmetry.space_group_name_H-M   'P 1'
#
loop_
_entity.id
_entity.type
_entity.pdbx_description
1 polymer ?
#
loop_
_entity_poly.entity_id
_entity_poly.type
_entity_poly.pdbx_seq_one_letter_code
_entity_poly.pdbx_strand_id
1 'polypeptide(L)'
;MSTPEELYQRAGALLTDIPNFMHQGPLDPTEDQWLAGAIAVIEMSQSLAPNPDRDEVKDAKAAVTQVNNHIVNVDFRTQNARHVVSALRRALARLELVVPTAVVGAFVSAGDVYEAYKVVGDVLKTATDAVLLVDPYADESILDAYAVLAPETVAVRILTDEDKVSPGLKPAHEKWKKQYGDTRPLEVRVSRNLHDRLIIVDTKEAWTVAQSFKDLAVKKPTTIVHTPQDIAELKIKTYETIWGDAYAMA
;
A
#
# COMPACT_ATOMS: atom_id res chain seq x y z
N MET A 1 -17.57 8.10 11.70
CA MET A 1 -18.07 7.29 10.56
C MET A 1 -16.87 7.01 9.68
N SER A 2 -16.65 5.77 9.27
CA SER A 2 -15.55 5.48 8.36
C SER A 2 -15.78 6.14 7.00
N THR A 3 -14.70 6.66 6.40
CA THR A 3 -14.76 7.24 5.06
C THR A 3 -14.74 6.14 3.98
N PRO A 4 -15.13 6.42 2.73
CA PRO A 4 -14.99 5.48 1.63
C PRO A 4 -13.54 4.99 1.48
N GLU A 5 -12.58 5.89 1.68
CA GLU A 5 -11.15 5.63 1.59
C GLU A 5 -10.69 4.63 2.65
N GLU A 6 -11.07 4.85 3.91
CA GLU A 6 -10.75 3.93 5.01
C GLU A 6 -11.32 2.52 4.77
N LEU A 7 -12.56 2.44 4.27
CA LEU A 7 -13.17 1.16 3.95
C LEU A 7 -12.50 0.47 2.76
N TYR A 8 -12.13 1.23 1.74
CA TYR A 8 -11.40 0.71 0.59
C TYR A 8 -10.05 0.11 1.01
N GLN A 9 -9.27 0.85 1.79
CA GLN A 9 -7.99 0.38 2.32
C GLN A 9 -8.15 -0.87 3.18
N ARG A 10 -9.15 -0.89 4.07
CA ARG A 10 -9.42 -2.03 4.94
C ARG A 10 -9.87 -3.27 4.16
N ALA A 11 -10.68 -3.09 3.12
CA ALA A 11 -11.06 -4.17 2.22
C ALA A 11 -9.86 -4.76 1.48
N GLY A 12 -8.96 -3.90 0.97
CA GLY A 12 -7.72 -4.31 0.32
C GLY A 12 -6.80 -5.11 1.25
N ALA A 13 -6.58 -4.62 2.48
CA ALA A 13 -5.76 -5.30 3.48
C ALA A 13 -6.31 -6.70 3.82
N LEU A 14 -7.64 -6.83 4.03
CA LEU A 14 -8.27 -8.11 4.29
C LEU A 14 -8.13 -9.09 3.11
N LEU A 15 -8.18 -8.61 1.87
CA LEU A 15 -8.02 -9.44 0.68
C LEU A 15 -6.56 -9.86 0.43
N THR A 16 -5.59 -9.17 1.02
CA THR A 16 -4.17 -9.55 0.97
C THR A 16 -3.85 -10.71 1.89
N ASP A 17 -4.45 -10.74 3.09
CA ASP A 17 -4.19 -11.73 4.14
C ASP A 17 -5.42 -12.60 4.43
N ILE A 18 -5.90 -13.32 3.41
CA ILE A 18 -7.02 -14.26 3.57
C ILE A 18 -6.53 -15.49 4.34
N PRO A 19 -7.11 -15.80 5.52
CA PRO A 19 -6.76 -17.01 6.28
C PRO A 19 -7.06 -18.29 5.53
N ASN A 20 -6.42 -19.36 5.96
CA ASN A 20 -6.67 -20.69 5.41
C ASN A 20 -7.83 -21.38 6.13
N PHE A 21 -9.02 -21.37 5.55
CA PHE A 21 -10.19 -22.04 6.08
C PHE A 21 -10.31 -23.54 5.73
N MET A 22 -9.25 -24.15 5.17
CA MET A 22 -9.22 -25.55 4.76
C MET A 22 -8.80 -26.48 5.91
N HIS A 23 -9.45 -26.37 7.06
CA HIS A 23 -9.19 -27.24 8.22
C HIS A 23 -10.49 -27.59 8.96
N GLN A 24 -10.42 -28.63 9.82
CA GLN A 24 -11.50 -29.00 10.74
C GLN A 24 -11.28 -28.36 12.11
N GLY A 25 -12.34 -28.32 12.90
CA GLY A 25 -12.29 -27.78 14.26
C GLY A 25 -12.72 -26.31 14.37
N PRO A 26 -12.58 -25.71 15.54
CA PRO A 26 -12.91 -24.30 15.74
C PRO A 26 -11.98 -23.40 14.93
N LEU A 27 -12.46 -22.20 14.61
CA LEU A 27 -11.63 -21.15 14.03
C LEU A 27 -10.61 -20.65 15.06
N ASP A 28 -9.45 -20.24 14.59
CA ASP A 28 -8.51 -19.53 15.44
C ASP A 28 -8.91 -18.04 15.56
N PRO A 29 -8.31 -17.30 16.54
CA PRO A 29 -8.66 -15.89 16.74
C PRO A 29 -8.38 -15.01 15.52
N THR A 30 -7.41 -15.36 14.68
CA THR A 30 -7.07 -14.59 13.45
C THR A 30 -8.14 -14.76 12.39
N GLU A 31 -8.63 -15.98 12.21
CA GLU A 31 -9.72 -16.30 11.29
C GLU A 31 -11.04 -15.62 11.70
N ASP A 32 -11.36 -15.65 12.99
CA ASP A 32 -12.55 -15.00 13.56
C ASP A 32 -12.47 -13.47 13.38
N GLN A 33 -11.32 -12.88 13.67
CA GLN A 33 -11.08 -11.44 13.49
C GLN A 33 -11.19 -11.04 12.03
N TRP A 34 -10.64 -11.86 11.12
CA TRP A 34 -10.74 -11.61 9.68
C TRP A 34 -12.19 -11.63 9.20
N LEU A 35 -12.98 -12.63 9.59
CA LEU A 35 -14.41 -12.73 9.23
C LEU A 35 -15.21 -11.54 9.77
N ALA A 36 -14.98 -11.15 11.02
CA ALA A 36 -15.62 -9.98 11.63
C ALA A 36 -15.25 -8.69 10.87
N GLY A 37 -13.98 -8.53 10.50
CA GLY A 37 -13.50 -7.42 9.69
C GLY A 37 -14.15 -7.38 8.30
N ALA A 38 -14.20 -8.52 7.63
CA ALA A 38 -14.81 -8.63 6.30
C ALA A 38 -16.30 -8.26 6.31
N ILE A 39 -17.07 -8.78 7.26
CA ILE A 39 -18.50 -8.44 7.41
C ILE A 39 -18.68 -6.94 7.70
N ALA A 40 -17.89 -6.36 8.61
CA ALA A 40 -17.98 -4.95 8.93
C ALA A 40 -17.76 -4.06 7.68
N VAL A 41 -16.76 -4.39 6.86
CA VAL A 41 -16.51 -3.66 5.59
C VAL A 41 -17.68 -3.82 4.62
N ILE A 42 -18.19 -5.06 4.40
CA ILE A 42 -19.30 -5.31 3.50
C ILE A 42 -20.55 -4.53 3.94
N GLU A 43 -20.87 -4.50 5.22
CA GLU A 43 -22.00 -3.76 5.76
C GLU A 43 -21.86 -2.25 5.60
N MET A 44 -20.71 -1.71 6.03
CA MET A 44 -20.48 -0.27 5.99
C MET A 44 -20.38 0.26 4.56
N SER A 45 -19.88 -0.54 3.62
CA SER A 45 -19.80 -0.15 2.21
C SER A 45 -21.18 0.09 1.57
N GLN A 46 -22.25 -0.51 2.09
CA GLN A 46 -23.61 -0.33 1.57
C GLN A 46 -24.13 1.11 1.68
N SER A 47 -23.69 1.85 2.71
CA SER A 47 -24.10 3.26 2.91
C SER A 47 -23.33 4.23 2.01
N LEU A 48 -22.11 3.87 1.59
CA LEU A 48 -21.20 4.74 0.84
C LEU A 48 -21.19 4.41 -0.65
N ALA A 49 -21.27 3.14 -0.97
CA ALA A 49 -21.31 2.59 -2.33
C ALA A 49 -22.43 1.54 -2.42
N PRO A 50 -23.69 1.96 -2.60
CA PRO A 50 -24.84 1.07 -2.54
C PRO A 50 -24.76 -0.08 -3.57
N ASN A 51 -25.08 -1.29 -3.09
CA ASN A 51 -25.22 -2.47 -3.96
C ASN A 51 -26.67 -2.60 -4.44
N PRO A 52 -26.89 -2.80 -5.75
CA PRO A 52 -28.20 -3.20 -6.28
C PRO A 52 -28.70 -4.52 -5.68
N ASP A 53 -27.79 -5.43 -5.34
CA ASP A 53 -28.12 -6.68 -4.64
C ASP A 53 -28.28 -6.40 -3.14
N ARG A 54 -29.54 -6.27 -2.70
CA ARG A 54 -29.91 -5.98 -1.31
C ARG A 54 -29.65 -7.15 -0.36
N ASP A 55 -29.51 -8.36 -0.87
CA ASP A 55 -29.31 -9.57 -0.07
C ASP A 55 -27.84 -9.87 0.19
N GLU A 56 -26.89 -9.19 -0.48
CA GLU A 56 -25.46 -9.46 -0.36
C GLU A 56 -24.97 -9.48 1.10
N VAL A 57 -25.36 -8.51 1.92
CA VAL A 57 -24.98 -8.45 3.33
C VAL A 57 -25.57 -9.62 4.12
N LYS A 58 -26.83 -9.96 3.87
CA LYS A 58 -27.52 -11.08 4.49
C LYS A 58 -26.85 -12.40 4.14
N ASP A 59 -26.54 -12.59 2.85
CA ASP A 59 -25.88 -13.80 2.36
C ASP A 59 -24.44 -13.93 2.88
N ALA A 60 -23.71 -12.82 2.96
CA ALA A 60 -22.37 -12.80 3.55
C ALA A 60 -22.42 -13.16 5.05
N LYS A 61 -23.38 -12.66 5.81
CA LYS A 61 -23.58 -13.03 7.22
C LYS A 61 -23.96 -14.50 7.39
N ALA A 62 -24.83 -15.01 6.53
CA ALA A 62 -25.20 -16.42 6.53
C ALA A 62 -23.97 -17.29 6.23
N ALA A 63 -23.14 -16.89 5.27
CA ALA A 63 -21.91 -17.59 4.94
C ALA A 63 -20.92 -17.59 6.13
N VAL A 64 -20.72 -16.46 6.83
CA VAL A 64 -19.88 -16.40 8.04
C VAL A 64 -20.42 -17.36 9.12
N THR A 65 -21.72 -17.41 9.33
CA THR A 65 -22.32 -18.34 10.30
C THR A 65 -21.99 -19.79 9.95
N GLN A 66 -21.99 -20.14 8.67
CA GLN A 66 -21.61 -21.49 8.21
C GLN A 66 -20.11 -21.76 8.33
N VAL A 67 -19.25 -20.76 8.10
CA VAL A 67 -17.80 -20.90 8.32
C VAL A 67 -17.49 -21.16 9.80
N ASN A 68 -18.18 -20.46 10.72
CA ASN A 68 -18.03 -20.62 12.16
C ASN A 68 -18.61 -21.95 12.69
N ASN A 69 -19.41 -22.63 11.92
CA ASN A 69 -19.98 -23.92 12.35
C ASN A 69 -18.94 -25.04 12.25
N HIS A 70 -18.39 -25.43 13.38
CA HIS A 70 -17.34 -26.45 13.48
C HIS A 70 -17.81 -27.89 13.16
N ILE A 71 -19.12 -28.11 12.98
CA ILE A 71 -19.72 -29.42 12.64
C ILE A 71 -19.71 -29.66 11.11
N VAL A 72 -19.58 -28.59 10.31
CA VAL A 72 -19.59 -28.72 8.84
C VAL A 72 -18.27 -29.32 8.33
N ASN A 73 -18.33 -29.97 7.17
CA ASN A 73 -17.13 -30.48 6.51
C ASN A 73 -16.28 -29.32 5.94
N VAL A 74 -15.01 -29.60 5.68
CA VAL A 74 -14.01 -28.63 5.19
C VAL A 74 -14.41 -28.01 3.86
N ASP A 75 -14.98 -28.78 2.93
CA ASP A 75 -15.38 -28.28 1.62
C ASP A 75 -16.50 -27.24 1.73
N PHE A 76 -17.50 -27.53 2.58
CA PHE A 76 -18.59 -26.59 2.83
C PHE A 76 -18.12 -25.32 3.53
N ARG A 77 -17.22 -25.44 4.52
CA ARG A 77 -16.58 -24.29 5.16
C ARG A 77 -15.83 -23.44 4.14
N THR A 78 -14.98 -24.05 3.34
CA THR A 78 -14.18 -23.38 2.31
C THR A 78 -15.07 -22.69 1.27
N GLN A 79 -16.15 -23.32 0.86
CA GLN A 79 -17.12 -22.72 -0.07
C GLN A 79 -17.76 -21.46 0.52
N ASN A 80 -18.18 -21.49 1.79
CA ASN A 80 -18.74 -20.33 2.46
C ASN A 80 -17.71 -19.23 2.67
N ALA A 81 -16.48 -19.56 3.03
CA ALA A 81 -15.38 -18.58 3.11
C ALA A 81 -15.15 -17.88 1.75
N ARG A 82 -15.19 -18.61 0.64
CA ARG A 82 -15.13 -18.04 -0.72
C ARG A 82 -16.29 -17.10 -1.03
N HIS A 83 -17.49 -17.35 -0.50
CA HIS A 83 -18.62 -16.43 -0.63
C HIS A 83 -18.35 -15.11 0.08
N VAL A 84 -17.81 -15.14 1.30
CA VAL A 84 -17.40 -13.92 2.03
C VAL A 84 -16.32 -13.15 1.26
N VAL A 85 -15.28 -13.84 0.78
CA VAL A 85 -14.20 -13.23 -0.04
C VAL A 85 -14.79 -12.59 -1.31
N SER A 86 -15.74 -13.26 -1.98
CA SER A 86 -16.38 -12.73 -3.18
C SER A 86 -17.21 -11.47 -2.89
N ALA A 87 -17.97 -11.45 -1.79
CA ALA A 87 -18.70 -10.26 -1.35
C ALA A 87 -17.75 -9.11 -1.00
N LEU A 88 -16.65 -9.38 -0.31
CA LEU A 88 -15.64 -8.38 0.03
C LEU A 88 -14.98 -7.79 -1.24
N ARG A 89 -14.67 -8.61 -2.24
CA ARG A 89 -14.16 -8.12 -3.55
C ARG A 89 -15.16 -7.22 -4.27
N ARG A 90 -16.45 -7.56 -4.24
CA ARG A 90 -17.49 -6.71 -4.83
C ARG A 90 -17.63 -5.39 -4.06
N ALA A 91 -17.55 -5.42 -2.72
CA ALA A 91 -17.54 -4.21 -1.90
C ALA A 91 -16.33 -3.31 -2.25
N LEU A 92 -15.13 -3.89 -2.36
CA LEU A 92 -13.92 -3.17 -2.78
C LEU A 92 -14.10 -2.50 -4.15
N ALA A 93 -14.57 -3.23 -5.16
CA ALA A 93 -14.79 -2.69 -6.50
C ALA A 93 -15.81 -1.54 -6.54
N ARG A 94 -16.86 -1.59 -5.69
CA ARG A 94 -17.82 -0.48 -5.58
C ARG A 94 -17.23 0.72 -4.88
N LEU A 95 -16.47 0.51 -3.80
CA LEU A 95 -15.77 1.58 -3.09
C LEU A 95 -14.77 2.29 -4.02
N GLU A 96 -14.07 1.56 -4.87
CA GLU A 96 -13.15 2.12 -5.86
C GLU A 96 -13.80 3.14 -6.80
N LEU A 97 -15.08 2.97 -7.13
CA LEU A 97 -15.83 3.91 -7.97
C LEU A 97 -16.18 5.24 -7.29
N VAL A 98 -16.21 5.27 -5.96
CA VAL A 98 -16.62 6.45 -5.17
C VAL A 98 -15.46 7.12 -4.44
N VAL A 99 -14.30 6.46 -4.39
CA VAL A 99 -13.09 7.01 -3.77
C VAL A 99 -12.34 7.86 -4.82
N PRO A 100 -11.95 9.12 -4.48
CA PRO A 100 -11.15 9.94 -5.39
C PRO A 100 -9.84 9.24 -5.77
N THR A 101 -9.49 9.26 -7.04
CA THR A 101 -8.30 8.56 -7.60
C THR A 101 -6.98 8.96 -6.92
N ALA A 102 -6.91 10.17 -6.36
CA ALA A 102 -5.74 10.67 -5.63
C ALA A 102 -5.58 10.09 -4.21
N VAL A 103 -6.62 9.43 -3.68
CA VAL A 103 -6.65 8.89 -2.30
C VAL A 103 -6.61 7.36 -2.30
N VAL A 104 -6.82 6.76 -3.47
CA VAL A 104 -6.84 5.31 -3.63
C VAL A 104 -5.42 4.78 -3.59
N GLY A 105 -5.06 4.20 -2.45
CA GLY A 105 -3.96 3.24 -2.47
C GLY A 105 -4.32 2.12 -3.46
N ALA A 106 -3.44 1.79 -4.38
CA ALA A 106 -3.69 0.73 -5.33
C ALA A 106 -3.22 -0.61 -4.75
N PHE A 107 -4.10 -1.61 -4.82
CA PHE A 107 -3.67 -2.98 -4.86
C PHE A 107 -3.34 -3.33 -6.31
N VAL A 108 -2.09 -3.67 -6.57
CA VAL A 108 -1.61 -3.98 -7.92
C VAL A 108 -1.25 -5.47 -7.97
N SER A 109 -1.83 -6.19 -8.93
CA SER A 109 -1.57 -7.63 -9.10
C SER A 109 -0.14 -7.92 -9.52
N ALA A 110 0.34 -9.12 -9.24
CA ALA A 110 1.64 -9.56 -9.74
C ALA A 110 1.66 -9.56 -11.27
N GLY A 111 2.70 -8.98 -11.86
CA GLY A 111 2.85 -8.80 -13.30
C GLY A 111 2.37 -7.45 -13.84
N ASP A 112 1.53 -6.71 -13.10
CA ASP A 112 1.00 -5.41 -13.52
C ASP A 112 1.97 -4.27 -13.14
N VAL A 113 3.24 -4.41 -13.52
CA VAL A 113 4.34 -3.51 -13.15
C VAL A 113 4.09 -2.07 -13.61
N TYR A 114 3.49 -1.90 -14.79
CA TYR A 114 3.20 -0.57 -15.32
C TYR A 114 2.11 0.15 -14.51
N GLU A 115 1.11 -0.57 -14.00
CA GLU A 115 0.09 0.03 -13.14
C GLU A 115 0.70 0.47 -11.79
N ALA A 116 1.59 -0.33 -11.20
CA ALA A 116 2.32 0.08 -10.00
C ALA A 116 3.16 1.35 -10.24
N TYR A 117 3.88 1.40 -11.36
CA TYR A 117 4.65 2.57 -11.78
C TYR A 117 3.77 3.81 -11.94
N LYS A 118 2.60 3.68 -12.57
CA LYS A 118 1.65 4.76 -12.78
C LYS A 118 1.11 5.32 -11.45
N VAL A 119 0.73 4.43 -10.52
CA VAL A 119 0.24 4.84 -9.19
C VAL A 119 1.30 5.64 -8.43
N VAL A 120 2.54 5.16 -8.39
CA VAL A 120 3.64 5.93 -7.78
C VAL A 120 3.82 7.27 -8.49
N GLY A 121 3.79 7.27 -9.81
CA GLY A 121 3.92 8.49 -10.60
C GLY A 121 2.82 9.52 -10.32
N ASP A 122 1.59 9.06 -10.15
CA ASP A 122 0.47 9.95 -9.83
C ASP A 122 0.62 10.56 -8.43
N VAL A 123 1.13 9.79 -7.44
CA VAL A 123 1.49 10.32 -6.12
C VAL A 123 2.61 11.36 -6.23
N LEU A 124 3.70 11.04 -6.93
CA LEU A 124 4.85 11.95 -7.03
C LEU A 124 4.53 13.28 -7.73
N LYS A 125 3.62 13.26 -8.71
CA LYS A 125 3.15 14.47 -9.41
C LYS A 125 2.34 15.42 -8.55
N THR A 126 1.81 14.97 -7.40
CA THR A 126 1.09 15.86 -6.47
C THR A 126 2.03 16.78 -5.68
N ALA A 127 3.31 16.47 -5.63
CA ALA A 127 4.30 17.24 -4.88
C ALA A 127 4.48 18.65 -5.43
N THR A 128 4.57 19.61 -4.52
CA THR A 128 4.76 21.03 -4.82
C THR A 128 6.08 21.58 -4.27
N ASP A 129 6.64 20.94 -3.24
CA ASP A 129 7.85 21.40 -2.56
C ASP A 129 8.92 20.29 -2.50
N ALA A 130 8.60 19.17 -1.86
CA ALA A 130 9.56 18.09 -1.68
C ALA A 130 8.91 16.70 -1.65
N VAL A 131 9.68 15.70 -2.06
CA VAL A 131 9.34 14.28 -1.89
C VAL A 131 10.47 13.58 -1.15
N LEU A 132 10.13 12.75 -0.16
CA LEU A 132 11.06 11.80 0.46
C LEU A 132 10.64 10.38 0.08
N LEU A 133 11.50 9.68 -0.67
CA LEU A 133 11.39 8.27 -0.98
C LEU A 133 12.22 7.48 0.03
N VAL A 134 11.57 6.59 0.78
CA VAL A 134 12.26 5.69 1.71
C VAL A 134 12.22 4.28 1.14
N ASP A 135 13.37 3.70 0.86
CA ASP A 135 13.50 2.31 0.43
C ASP A 135 14.83 1.72 0.92
N PRO A 136 14.81 0.77 1.87
CA PRO A 136 16.04 0.13 2.33
C PRO A 136 16.85 -0.55 1.22
N TYR A 137 16.21 -1.00 0.15
CA TYR A 137 16.81 -1.78 -0.94
C TYR A 137 16.94 -0.98 -2.24
N ALA A 138 17.00 0.34 -2.16
CA ALA A 138 17.05 1.19 -3.33
C ALA A 138 18.20 0.82 -4.27
N ASP A 139 17.91 0.85 -5.57
CA ASP A 139 18.88 0.74 -6.64
C ASP A 139 18.73 1.93 -7.61
N GLU A 140 19.47 1.91 -8.69
CA GLU A 140 19.44 2.97 -9.71
C GLU A 140 18.06 3.19 -10.33
N SER A 141 17.18 2.19 -10.33
CA SER A 141 15.83 2.33 -10.87
C SER A 141 14.97 3.34 -10.10
N ILE A 142 15.29 3.61 -8.82
CA ILE A 142 14.58 4.64 -8.06
C ILE A 142 14.79 6.04 -8.66
N LEU A 143 15.95 6.26 -9.30
CA LEU A 143 16.24 7.50 -10.04
C LEU A 143 15.59 7.47 -11.42
N ASP A 144 15.89 6.43 -12.20
CA ASP A 144 15.57 6.34 -13.62
C ASP A 144 14.06 6.18 -13.88
N ALA A 145 13.35 5.51 -12.99
CA ALA A 145 11.93 5.26 -13.15
C ALA A 145 11.04 6.16 -12.27
N TYR A 146 11.46 6.51 -11.07
CA TYR A 146 10.55 7.18 -10.12
C TYR A 146 10.91 8.64 -9.84
N ALA A 147 12.16 8.97 -9.48
CA ALA A 147 12.56 10.34 -9.19
C ALA A 147 12.28 11.30 -10.37
N VAL A 148 12.40 10.82 -11.60
CA VAL A 148 12.09 11.58 -12.82
C VAL A 148 10.62 11.98 -12.94
N LEU A 149 9.70 11.33 -12.21
CA LEU A 149 8.26 11.60 -12.26
C LEU A 149 7.84 12.78 -11.38
N ALA A 150 8.67 13.15 -10.41
CA ALA A 150 8.43 14.36 -9.62
C ALA A 150 8.56 15.59 -10.53
N PRO A 151 7.79 16.67 -10.29
CA PRO A 151 7.96 17.95 -11.01
C PRO A 151 9.40 18.47 -10.91
N GLU A 152 9.91 19.14 -11.92
CA GLU A 152 11.33 19.55 -12.00
C GLU A 152 11.81 20.41 -10.83
N THR A 153 10.95 21.27 -10.30
CA THR A 153 11.27 22.18 -9.21
C THR A 153 11.16 21.53 -7.82
N VAL A 154 10.64 20.31 -7.73
CA VAL A 154 10.45 19.59 -6.47
C VAL A 154 11.76 18.97 -6.02
N ALA A 155 12.12 19.19 -4.76
CA ALA A 155 13.29 18.54 -4.17
C ALA A 155 13.02 17.05 -3.90
N VAL A 156 13.78 16.17 -4.56
CA VAL A 156 13.69 14.73 -4.34
C VAL A 156 14.75 14.30 -3.33
N ARG A 157 14.30 13.63 -2.28
CA ARG A 157 15.15 13.07 -1.22
C ARG A 157 14.98 11.56 -1.23
N ILE A 158 16.06 10.81 -1.18
CA ILE A 158 16.06 9.34 -1.12
C ILE A 158 16.79 8.90 0.13
N LEU A 159 16.09 8.15 0.99
CA LEU A 159 16.64 7.56 2.19
C LEU A 159 16.72 6.03 2.02
N THR A 160 17.92 5.49 2.12
CA THR A 160 18.17 4.06 1.93
C THR A 160 19.01 3.45 3.05
N ASP A 161 19.04 2.12 3.14
CA ASP A 161 19.81 1.41 4.16
C ASP A 161 21.24 1.16 3.70
N GLU A 162 22.21 1.52 4.53
CA GLU A 162 23.64 1.43 4.21
C GLU A 162 24.08 0.01 3.81
N ASP A 163 23.52 -1.00 4.48
CA ASP A 163 23.91 -2.41 4.30
C ASP A 163 23.14 -3.11 3.17
N LYS A 164 22.05 -2.49 2.66
CA LYS A 164 21.11 -3.13 1.71
C LYS A 164 21.01 -2.41 0.36
N VAL A 165 21.49 -1.18 0.27
CA VAL A 165 21.47 -0.37 -0.96
C VAL A 165 22.28 -1.01 -2.07
N SER A 166 21.79 -0.91 -3.31
CA SER A 166 22.54 -1.40 -4.49
C SER A 166 23.80 -0.57 -4.74
N PRO A 167 24.92 -1.19 -5.06
CA PRO A 167 26.15 -0.48 -5.48
C PRO A 167 25.95 0.42 -6.70
N GLY A 168 24.94 0.15 -7.54
CA GLY A 168 24.62 0.93 -8.73
C GLY A 168 24.03 2.31 -8.44
N LEU A 169 23.42 2.50 -7.27
CA LEU A 169 22.76 3.77 -6.93
C LEU A 169 23.74 4.94 -6.84
N LYS A 170 24.91 4.76 -6.22
CA LYS A 170 25.92 5.83 -6.07
C LYS A 170 26.36 6.40 -7.42
N PRO A 171 26.89 5.59 -8.39
CA PRO A 171 27.30 6.14 -9.68
C PRO A 171 26.16 6.74 -10.50
N ALA A 172 24.92 6.24 -10.33
CA ALA A 172 23.75 6.83 -10.95
C ALA A 172 23.44 8.21 -10.36
N HIS A 173 23.48 8.36 -9.03
CA HIS A 173 23.32 9.63 -8.34
C HIS A 173 24.36 10.68 -8.74
N GLU A 174 25.62 10.29 -8.86
CA GLU A 174 26.70 11.19 -9.33
C GLU A 174 26.44 11.71 -10.77
N LYS A 175 25.97 10.82 -11.66
CA LYS A 175 25.57 11.22 -13.03
C LYS A 175 24.37 12.15 -13.02
N TRP A 176 23.36 11.86 -12.20
CA TRP A 176 22.21 12.74 -12.02
C TRP A 176 22.62 14.14 -11.60
N LYS A 177 23.41 14.25 -10.52
CA LYS A 177 23.91 15.55 -10.02
C LYS A 177 24.66 16.33 -11.09
N LYS A 178 25.47 15.65 -11.89
CA LYS A 178 26.22 16.29 -12.96
C LYS A 178 25.32 16.83 -14.08
N GLN A 179 24.23 16.13 -14.39
CA GLN A 179 23.37 16.47 -15.51
C GLN A 179 22.18 17.38 -15.12
N TYR A 180 21.60 17.16 -13.96
CA TYR A 180 20.33 17.76 -13.54
C TYR A 180 20.39 18.55 -12.23
N GLY A 181 21.56 18.66 -11.59
CA GLY A 181 21.68 19.22 -10.25
C GLY A 181 21.08 20.62 -10.08
N ASP A 182 21.11 21.44 -11.12
CA ASP A 182 20.56 22.80 -11.09
C ASP A 182 19.05 22.87 -11.37
N THR A 183 18.47 21.85 -12.00
CA THR A 183 17.06 21.86 -12.44
C THR A 183 16.18 20.85 -11.70
N ARG A 184 16.78 19.77 -11.19
CA ARG A 184 16.10 18.68 -10.46
C ARG A 184 16.88 18.36 -9.20
N PRO A 185 16.68 19.11 -8.10
CA PRO A 185 17.38 18.88 -6.85
C PRO A 185 17.16 17.46 -6.35
N LEU A 186 18.24 16.72 -6.14
CA LEU A 186 18.18 15.35 -5.62
C LEU A 186 19.29 15.12 -4.60
N GLU A 187 18.92 14.57 -3.46
CA GLU A 187 19.83 14.17 -2.41
C GLU A 187 19.57 12.73 -1.99
N VAL A 188 20.63 11.94 -1.87
CA VAL A 188 20.56 10.57 -1.36
C VAL A 188 21.31 10.50 -0.05
N ARG A 189 20.65 9.99 0.98
CA ARG A 189 21.25 9.72 2.29
C ARG A 189 21.10 8.25 2.66
N VAL A 190 22.05 7.77 3.47
CA VAL A 190 22.06 6.42 4.01
C VAL A 190 21.90 6.45 5.52
N SER A 191 21.13 5.50 6.03
CA SER A 191 20.94 5.24 7.45
C SER A 191 21.00 3.74 7.69
N ARG A 192 20.94 3.30 8.94
CA ARG A 192 20.92 1.89 9.31
C ARG A 192 19.56 1.48 9.85
N ASN A 193 19.25 0.19 9.75
CA ASN A 193 18.03 -0.40 10.32
C ASN A 193 16.73 0.18 9.75
N LEU A 194 16.73 0.56 8.48
CA LEU A 194 15.50 0.94 7.80
C LEU A 194 14.66 -0.29 7.46
N HIS A 195 13.36 -0.21 7.71
CA HIS A 195 12.41 -1.29 7.43
C HIS A 195 11.25 -0.85 6.53
N ASP A 196 10.75 0.36 6.73
CA ASP A 196 9.62 0.89 5.97
C ASP A 196 10.02 1.25 4.53
N ARG A 197 9.01 1.25 3.66
CA ARG A 197 9.06 1.83 2.33
C ARG A 197 7.94 2.83 2.24
N LEU A 198 8.30 4.09 2.00
CA LEU A 198 7.37 5.22 2.07
C LEU A 198 7.60 6.18 0.91
N ILE A 199 6.53 6.87 0.56
CA ILE A 199 6.57 8.12 -0.20
C ILE A 199 6.00 9.19 0.73
N ILE A 200 6.77 10.20 1.07
CA ILE A 200 6.30 11.35 1.85
C ILE A 200 6.31 12.56 0.92
N VAL A 201 5.16 13.21 0.79
CA VAL A 201 4.96 14.37 -0.08
C VAL A 201 4.78 15.63 0.77
N ASP A 202 5.58 16.65 0.48
CA ASP A 202 5.52 17.99 1.08
C ASP A 202 5.53 18.00 2.62
N THR A 203 6.07 16.94 3.24
CA THR A 203 6.03 16.73 4.70
C THR A 203 4.61 16.77 5.31
N LYS A 204 3.59 16.48 4.51
CA LYS A 204 2.17 16.53 4.90
C LYS A 204 1.46 15.20 4.73
N GLU A 205 1.80 14.48 3.69
CA GLU A 205 1.14 13.23 3.32
C GLU A 205 2.15 12.10 3.21
N ALA A 206 1.74 10.89 3.57
CA ALA A 206 2.57 9.70 3.47
C ALA A 206 1.83 8.54 2.80
N TRP A 207 2.53 7.77 1.98
CA TRP A 207 2.06 6.51 1.42
C TRP A 207 2.99 5.39 1.88
N THR A 208 2.39 4.28 2.32
CA THR A 208 3.13 3.05 2.63
C THR A 208 3.19 2.19 1.37
N VAL A 209 4.37 1.69 1.04
CA VAL A 209 4.64 0.85 -0.13
C VAL A 209 5.06 -0.54 0.35
N ALA A 210 4.35 -1.59 -0.07
CA ALA A 210 4.57 -2.94 0.46
C ALA A 210 5.88 -3.59 -0.01
N GLN A 211 6.40 -3.17 -1.16
CA GLN A 211 7.62 -3.73 -1.76
C GLN A 211 8.66 -2.63 -2.05
N SER A 212 9.92 -3.03 -2.25
CA SER A 212 10.94 -2.12 -2.78
C SER A 212 10.53 -1.59 -4.15
N PHE A 213 10.87 -0.34 -4.44
CA PHE A 213 10.53 0.31 -5.72
C PHE A 213 11.00 -0.49 -6.93
N LYS A 214 12.16 -1.14 -6.85
CA LYS A 214 12.69 -1.99 -7.94
C LYS A 214 11.89 -3.26 -8.19
N ASP A 215 11.12 -3.73 -7.20
CA ASP A 215 10.40 -5.02 -7.25
C ASP A 215 8.87 -4.84 -7.30
N LEU A 216 8.37 -3.59 -7.45
CA LEU A 216 6.94 -3.28 -7.38
C LEU A 216 6.15 -4.10 -8.41
N ALA A 217 5.25 -4.96 -7.91
CA ALA A 217 4.38 -5.85 -8.67
C ALA A 217 5.09 -6.84 -9.62
N VAL A 218 6.43 -6.99 -9.56
CA VAL A 218 7.16 -7.87 -10.49
C VAL A 218 6.78 -9.34 -10.28
N LYS A 219 6.91 -9.85 -9.06
CA LYS A 219 6.67 -11.28 -8.74
C LYS A 219 5.51 -11.52 -7.79
N LYS A 220 5.14 -10.52 -7.03
CA LYS A 220 4.07 -10.58 -6.01
C LYS A 220 3.17 -9.37 -6.15
N PRO A 221 1.89 -9.49 -5.76
CA PRO A 221 1.04 -8.31 -5.65
C PRO A 221 1.65 -7.29 -4.70
N THR A 222 1.40 -6.02 -4.95
CA THR A 222 1.86 -4.93 -4.09
C THR A 222 0.71 -4.02 -3.69
N THR A 223 0.88 -3.31 -2.58
CA THR A 223 -0.02 -2.23 -2.16
C THR A 223 0.76 -0.94 -2.03
N ILE A 224 0.15 0.14 -2.51
CA ILE A 224 0.61 1.51 -2.31
C ILE A 224 -0.57 2.21 -1.67
N VAL A 225 -0.49 2.53 -0.38
CA VAL A 225 -1.64 2.95 0.44
C VAL A 225 -1.37 4.30 1.05
N HIS A 226 -2.30 5.24 0.87
CA HIS A 226 -2.28 6.49 1.60
C HIS A 226 -2.40 6.22 3.10
N THR A 227 -1.45 6.70 3.87
CA THR A 227 -1.41 6.45 5.31
C THR A 227 -2.41 7.40 6.00
N PRO A 228 -3.28 6.90 6.90
CA PRO A 228 -4.18 7.76 7.68
C PRO A 228 -3.42 8.88 8.39
N GLN A 229 -4.05 10.07 8.51
CA GLN A 229 -3.37 11.31 8.90
C GLN A 229 -2.64 11.22 10.24
N ASP A 230 -3.23 10.61 11.25
CA ASP A 230 -2.64 10.41 12.57
C ASP A 230 -1.36 9.56 12.55
N ILE A 231 -1.35 8.52 11.72
CA ILE A 231 -0.18 7.65 11.51
C ILE A 231 0.83 8.34 10.59
N ALA A 232 0.37 9.07 9.56
CA ALA A 232 1.21 9.80 8.64
C ALA A 232 2.07 10.84 9.37
N GLU A 233 1.47 11.62 10.29
CA GLU A 233 2.19 12.61 11.10
C GLU A 233 3.32 11.97 11.93
N LEU A 234 3.08 10.80 12.54
CA LEU A 234 4.09 10.06 13.28
C LEU A 234 5.22 9.56 12.39
N LYS A 235 4.87 8.98 11.22
CA LYS A 235 5.85 8.49 10.24
C LYS A 235 6.67 9.66 9.69
N ILE A 236 6.06 10.74 9.27
CA ILE A 236 6.73 11.93 8.74
C ILE A 236 7.74 12.45 9.79
N LYS A 237 7.30 12.68 11.02
CA LYS A 237 8.18 13.13 12.10
C LYS A 237 9.36 12.19 12.32
N THR A 238 9.11 10.88 12.33
CA THR A 238 10.16 9.88 12.55
C THR A 238 11.16 9.89 11.39
N TYR A 239 10.68 9.87 10.14
CA TYR A 239 11.57 9.80 8.98
C TYR A 239 12.28 11.10 8.66
N GLU A 240 11.73 12.27 9.02
CA GLU A 240 12.45 13.54 8.99
C GLU A 240 13.59 13.57 10.03
N THR A 241 13.39 12.99 11.21
CA THR A 241 14.47 12.84 12.20
C THR A 241 15.57 11.92 11.67
N ILE A 242 15.19 10.73 11.15
CA ILE A 242 16.17 9.80 10.55
C ILE A 242 16.91 10.46 9.39
N TRP A 243 16.22 11.24 8.55
CA TRP A 243 16.84 12.00 7.46
C TRP A 243 17.87 13.01 7.98
N GLY A 244 17.55 13.71 9.07
CA GLY A 244 18.47 14.67 9.69
C GLY A 244 19.76 14.02 10.20
N ASP A 245 19.65 12.80 10.74
CA ASP A 245 20.76 12.04 11.30
C ASP A 245 21.53 11.19 10.26
N ALA A 246 20.95 11.03 9.04
CA ALA A 246 21.51 10.20 7.99
C ALA A 246 22.70 10.88 7.29
N TYR A 247 23.61 10.06 6.76
CA TYR A 247 24.80 10.55 6.05
C TYR A 247 24.49 10.74 4.56
N ALA A 248 25.03 11.80 3.96
CA ALA A 248 25.01 11.94 2.51
C ALA A 248 25.72 10.72 1.87
N MET A 249 25.14 10.15 0.83
CA MET A 249 25.78 9.11 0.04
C MET A 249 26.99 9.72 -0.68
N ALA A 250 28.17 9.46 -0.14
CA ALA A 250 29.46 10.00 -0.61
C ALA A 250 29.98 9.27 -1.85
#